data_989a81edf941d003cade4e232c42829a
#
_entry.id   989a81edf941d003cade4e232c42829a
#
_cell.length_a   1.000
_cell.length_b   1.000
_cell.length_c   1.000
_cell.angle_alpha   90.00
_cell.angle_beta   90.00
_cell.angle_gamma   90.00
#
_symmetry.space_group_name_H-M   'P 1'
#
loop_
_entity.id
_entity.type
_entity.pdbx_description
1 polymer ?
#
loop_
_entity_poly.entity_id
_entity_poly.type
_entity_poly.pdbx_seq_one_letter_code
_entity_poly.pdbx_strand_id
1 'polypeptide(L)'
;ISRGLVGSEMGIRDRNKMCGSGMQALMLGHDQLLAGSSEVLVAGGMESMSNAPYLLTRARGGYRMGHGQVPDHMFLDGLEDAFERGRLMGTFAEDCAQQYRFSREEQDAYALESLHRAQQAITEGRFASAASRSLRPPAKLTWALRTRPLRCSISTCPM
;
A
#
# COMPACT_ATOMS: atom_id res chain seq x y z
N ILE A 1 -9.73 -7.42 10.74
CA ILE A 1 -9.66 -8.88 10.53
C ILE A 1 -10.57 -9.18 9.37
N SER A 2 -10.00 -9.33 8.19
CA SER A 2 -10.74 -9.79 7.02
C SER A 2 -11.23 -11.22 7.28
N ARG A 3 -12.50 -11.46 7.03
CA ARG A 3 -13.04 -12.82 7.05
C ARG A 3 -12.40 -13.60 5.92
N GLY A 4 -11.39 -14.41 6.23
CA GLY A 4 -10.78 -15.30 5.27
C GLY A 4 -11.82 -16.30 4.75
N LEU A 5 -11.85 -16.48 3.44
CA LEU A 5 -12.52 -17.61 2.83
C LEU A 5 -11.74 -18.88 3.19
N VAL A 6 -12.29 -19.69 4.07
CA VAL A 6 -11.74 -21.00 4.41
C VAL A 6 -12.40 -22.02 3.50
N GLY A 7 -11.73 -22.38 2.41
CA GLY A 7 -12.05 -23.53 1.59
C GLY A 7 -10.92 -24.54 1.68
N SER A 8 -11.20 -25.83 1.61
CA SER A 8 -10.23 -26.91 1.73
C SER A 8 -9.13 -26.93 0.66
N GLU A 9 -9.25 -26.11 -0.38
CA GLU A 9 -8.36 -26.11 -1.55
C GLU A 9 -7.68 -24.77 -1.84
N MET A 10 -8.02 -23.68 -1.13
CA MET A 10 -7.38 -22.38 -1.26
C MET A 10 -6.86 -21.89 0.09
N GLY A 11 -5.55 -21.74 0.19
CA GLY A 11 -4.92 -21.07 1.33
C GLY A 11 -4.84 -19.58 1.10
N ILE A 12 -5.39 -18.76 2.01
CA ILE A 12 -5.18 -17.32 2.05
C ILE A 12 -4.22 -17.01 3.19
N ARG A 13 -3.19 -16.23 2.88
CA ARG A 13 -2.23 -15.76 3.88
C ARG A 13 -2.16 -14.24 3.83
N ASP A 14 -2.51 -13.62 4.95
CA ASP A 14 -2.39 -12.19 5.12
C ASP A 14 -0.98 -11.82 5.55
N ARG A 15 -0.49 -10.69 5.01
CA ARG A 15 0.77 -10.08 5.38
C ARG A 15 0.56 -8.59 5.63
N ASN A 16 1.17 -8.10 6.68
CA ASN A 16 1.22 -6.68 6.96
C ASN A 16 2.68 -6.23 7.04
N LYS A 17 3.06 -5.37 6.13
CA LYS A 17 4.33 -4.63 6.12
C LYS A 17 4.03 -3.17 5.75
N MET A 18 2.98 -2.62 6.30
CA MET A 18 2.50 -1.26 6.02
C MET A 18 2.42 -0.99 4.51
N CYS A 19 2.97 0.11 4.00
CA CYS A 19 2.96 0.47 2.58
C CYS A 19 3.62 -0.57 1.66
N GLY A 20 4.51 -1.42 2.18
CA GLY A 20 5.21 -2.48 1.45
C GLY A 20 4.47 -3.83 1.40
N SER A 21 3.27 -3.94 1.95
CA SER A 21 2.57 -5.23 2.09
C SER A 21 2.30 -5.93 0.76
N GLY A 22 1.85 -5.18 -0.26
CA GLY A 22 1.59 -5.73 -1.59
C GLY A 22 2.86 -6.25 -2.27
N MET A 23 3.95 -5.50 -2.19
CA MET A 23 5.26 -5.91 -2.71
C MET A 23 5.79 -7.15 -1.98
N GLN A 24 5.68 -7.18 -0.66
CA GLN A 24 6.08 -8.33 0.15
C GLN A 24 5.26 -9.58 -0.18
N ALA A 25 3.97 -9.43 -0.46
CA ALA A 25 3.12 -10.54 -0.89
C ALA A 25 3.60 -11.14 -2.22
N LEU A 26 4.02 -10.30 -3.18
CA LEU A 26 4.59 -10.74 -4.45
C LEU A 26 5.91 -11.49 -4.27
N MET A 27 6.81 -10.96 -3.43
CA MET A 27 8.09 -11.61 -3.13
C MET A 27 7.89 -12.99 -2.51
N LEU A 28 7.04 -13.09 -1.50
CA LEU A 28 6.71 -14.37 -0.87
C LEU A 28 6.03 -15.35 -1.81
N GLY A 29 5.17 -14.85 -2.70
CA GLY A 29 4.54 -15.66 -3.74
C GLY A 29 5.55 -16.25 -4.71
N HIS A 30 6.50 -15.45 -5.17
CA HIS A 30 7.61 -15.89 -6.01
C HIS A 30 8.42 -17.01 -5.33
N ASP A 31 8.79 -16.82 -4.07
CA ASP A 31 9.57 -17.80 -3.31
C ASP A 31 8.82 -19.14 -3.14
N GLN A 32 7.50 -19.09 -2.89
CA GLN A 32 6.68 -20.30 -2.79
C GLN A 32 6.58 -21.07 -4.11
N LEU A 33 6.50 -20.37 -5.24
CA LEU A 33 6.50 -20.98 -6.56
C LEU A 33 7.86 -21.63 -6.87
N LEU A 34 8.96 -20.95 -6.54
CA LEU A 34 10.32 -21.50 -6.70
C LEU A 34 10.56 -22.73 -5.83
N ALA A 35 10.07 -22.70 -4.60
CA ALA A 35 10.16 -23.83 -3.67
C ALA A 35 9.24 -25.01 -4.03
N GLY A 36 8.40 -24.88 -5.02
CA GLY A 36 7.42 -25.91 -5.41
C GLY A 36 6.31 -26.16 -4.39
N SER A 37 6.17 -25.28 -3.39
CA SER A 37 5.11 -25.40 -2.38
C SER A 37 3.74 -24.94 -2.87
N SER A 38 3.69 -24.30 -4.03
CA SER A 38 2.47 -23.93 -4.75
C SER A 38 2.72 -23.98 -6.25
N GLU A 39 1.74 -24.41 -7.03
CA GLU A 39 1.82 -24.41 -8.50
C GLU A 39 1.23 -23.11 -9.09
N VAL A 40 0.21 -22.57 -8.43
CA VAL A 40 -0.48 -21.33 -8.82
C VAL A 40 -0.68 -20.47 -7.59
N LEU A 41 -0.39 -19.17 -7.72
CA LEU A 41 -0.54 -18.22 -6.62
C LEU A 41 -1.07 -16.88 -7.14
N VAL A 42 -1.95 -16.26 -6.37
CA VAL A 42 -2.42 -14.89 -6.59
C VAL A 42 -1.91 -14.03 -5.44
N ALA A 43 -1.16 -12.98 -5.76
CA ALA A 43 -0.62 -12.06 -4.77
C ALA A 43 -0.99 -10.62 -5.10
N GLY A 44 -1.17 -9.80 -4.08
CA GLY A 44 -1.52 -8.40 -4.24
C GLY A 44 -1.67 -7.70 -2.90
N GLY A 45 -2.11 -6.45 -2.94
CA GLY A 45 -2.43 -5.65 -1.78
C GLY A 45 -3.78 -4.96 -1.93
N MET A 46 -4.42 -4.72 -0.79
CA MET A 46 -5.67 -3.97 -0.71
C MET A 46 -5.63 -3.08 0.53
N GLU A 47 -6.10 -1.87 0.38
CA GLU A 47 -6.18 -0.90 1.47
C GLU A 47 -7.52 -0.17 1.45
N SER A 48 -8.09 0.06 2.62
CA SER A 48 -9.33 0.83 2.78
C SER A 48 -9.18 1.84 3.92
N MET A 49 -8.58 2.97 3.61
CA MET A 49 -8.35 4.04 4.58
C MET A 49 -9.68 4.61 5.13
N SER A 50 -10.72 4.65 4.29
CA SER A 50 -12.05 5.12 4.70
C SER A 50 -12.70 4.26 5.79
N ASN A 51 -12.29 2.99 5.92
CA ASN A 51 -12.80 2.06 6.91
C ASN A 51 -11.83 1.84 8.08
N ALA A 52 -10.76 2.64 8.19
CA ALA A 52 -9.86 2.57 9.33
C ALA A 52 -10.61 2.95 10.61
N PRO A 53 -10.59 2.12 11.66
CA PRO A 53 -11.35 2.38 12.89
C PRO A 53 -10.66 3.40 13.78
N TYR A 54 -11.45 4.05 14.62
CA TYR A 54 -10.93 4.71 15.82
C TYR A 54 -10.79 3.70 16.97
N LEU A 55 -9.76 3.84 17.78
CA LEU A 55 -9.38 2.86 18.79
C LEU A 55 -9.69 3.35 20.21
N LEU A 56 -10.30 2.48 21.00
CA LEU A 56 -10.45 2.64 22.43
C LEU A 56 -9.42 1.76 23.13
N THR A 57 -8.19 2.24 23.24
CA THR A 57 -7.02 1.43 23.65
C THR A 57 -7.13 0.81 25.05
N ARG A 58 -7.93 1.39 25.93
CA ARG A 58 -8.15 0.91 27.30
C ARG A 58 -9.52 0.26 27.52
N ALA A 59 -10.35 0.12 26.49
CA ALA A 59 -11.72 -0.37 26.64
C ALA A 59 -11.79 -1.75 27.30
N ARG A 60 -10.90 -2.67 26.95
CA ARG A 60 -10.87 -4.03 27.49
C ARG A 60 -10.54 -4.06 28.99
N GLY A 61 -9.64 -3.20 29.46
CA GLY A 61 -9.29 -3.07 30.88
C GLY A 61 -10.17 -2.07 31.63
N GLY A 62 -11.04 -1.39 30.92
CA GLY A 62 -11.93 -0.34 31.45
C GLY A 62 -11.28 1.03 31.53
N TYR A 63 -12.07 2.07 31.25
CA TYR A 63 -11.73 3.45 31.53
C TYR A 63 -12.10 3.75 32.97
N ARG A 64 -11.09 3.98 33.78
CA ARG A 64 -11.31 4.40 35.17
C ARG A 64 -11.49 5.92 35.22
N MET A 65 -11.34 6.53 36.39
CA MET A 65 -11.46 7.98 36.56
C MET A 65 -10.43 8.73 35.68
N GLY A 66 -10.87 9.79 35.00
CA GLY A 66 -10.06 10.65 34.13
C GLY A 66 -10.46 10.56 32.65
N HIS A 67 -9.81 11.37 31.83
CA HIS A 67 -10.09 11.44 30.39
C HIS A 67 -9.48 10.24 29.64
N GLY A 68 -10.17 9.80 28.58
CA GLY A 68 -9.66 8.82 27.61
C GLY A 68 -9.28 9.48 26.28
N GLN A 69 -8.47 8.79 25.49
CA GLN A 69 -8.15 9.18 24.11
C GLN A 69 -8.77 8.19 23.14
N VAL A 70 -9.10 8.67 21.95
CA VAL A 70 -9.64 7.88 20.83
C VAL A 70 -8.71 8.08 19.62
N PRO A 71 -7.58 7.35 19.56
CA PRO A 71 -6.66 7.45 18.44
C PRO A 71 -7.27 6.93 17.14
N ASP A 72 -6.94 7.60 16.03
CA ASP A 72 -7.21 7.12 14.69
C ASP A 72 -6.19 6.02 14.33
N HIS A 73 -6.68 4.83 14.01
CA HIS A 73 -5.84 3.70 13.60
C HIS A 73 -4.98 4.03 12.36
N MET A 74 -5.52 4.81 11.43
CA MET A 74 -4.80 5.19 10.21
C MET A 74 -3.54 6.00 10.53
N PHE A 75 -3.63 6.94 11.49
CA PHE A 75 -2.48 7.70 11.96
C PHE A 75 -1.54 6.84 12.79
N LEU A 76 -2.08 6.14 13.79
CA LEU A 76 -1.30 5.40 14.77
C LEU A 76 -0.42 4.31 14.15
N ASP A 77 -0.95 3.57 13.16
CA ASP A 77 -0.29 2.41 12.57
C ASP A 77 0.19 2.64 11.13
N GLY A 78 -0.15 3.75 10.50
CA GLY A 78 0.16 3.99 9.09
C GLY A 78 0.92 5.28 8.77
N LEU A 79 0.54 6.38 9.38
CA LEU A 79 1.03 7.72 8.99
C LEU A 79 1.94 8.38 10.03
N GLU A 80 1.85 7.94 11.30
CA GLU A 80 2.66 8.45 12.39
C GLU A 80 3.96 7.64 12.51
N ASP A 81 5.05 8.33 12.88
CA ASP A 81 6.32 7.64 13.11
C ASP A 81 6.24 6.72 14.35
N ALA A 82 6.84 5.54 14.24
CA ALA A 82 6.81 4.56 15.31
C ALA A 82 7.68 4.95 16.51
N PHE A 83 8.72 5.76 16.29
CA PHE A 83 9.69 6.17 17.31
C PHE A 83 9.38 7.55 17.86
N GLU A 84 9.00 8.49 17.00
CA GLU A 84 8.63 9.85 17.37
C GLU A 84 7.11 10.03 17.31
N ARG A 85 6.41 9.58 18.35
CA ARG A 85 4.96 9.63 18.42
C ARG A 85 4.40 11.05 18.22
N GLY A 86 3.35 11.16 17.41
CA GLY A 86 2.73 12.43 17.02
C GLY A 86 3.38 13.08 15.80
N ARG A 87 4.50 12.56 15.32
CA ARG A 87 5.18 13.07 14.14
C ARG A 87 4.75 12.31 12.89
N LEU A 88 4.18 13.01 11.93
CA LEU A 88 3.68 12.41 10.69
C LEU A 88 4.80 12.22 9.67
N MET A 89 4.70 11.16 8.84
CA MET A 89 5.67 10.86 7.79
C MET A 89 5.92 12.02 6.83
N GLY A 90 4.91 12.84 6.55
CA GLY A 90 5.05 14.03 5.70
C GLY A 90 6.04 15.07 6.25
N THR A 91 6.19 15.17 7.57
CA THR A 91 7.14 16.13 8.17
C THR A 91 8.59 15.74 7.93
N PHE A 92 8.89 14.46 7.79
CA PHE A 92 10.23 13.99 7.40
C PHE A 92 10.55 14.36 5.95
N ALA A 93 9.54 14.35 5.07
CA ALA A 93 9.71 14.81 3.69
C ALA A 93 10.01 16.32 3.63
N GLU A 94 9.34 17.12 4.47
CA GLU A 94 9.62 18.55 4.60
C GLU A 94 11.03 18.81 5.13
N ASP A 95 11.46 18.09 6.16
CA ASP A 95 12.85 18.19 6.67
C ASP A 95 13.87 17.84 5.58
N CYS A 96 13.61 16.81 4.81
CA CYS A 96 14.44 16.42 3.67
C CYS A 96 14.49 17.54 2.62
N ALA A 97 13.35 18.11 2.25
CA ALA A 97 13.27 19.20 1.30
C ALA A 97 14.05 20.45 1.78
N GLN A 98 13.98 20.76 3.07
CA GLN A 98 14.74 21.86 3.66
C GLN A 98 16.23 21.56 3.70
N GLN A 99 16.63 20.36 4.13
CA GLN A 99 18.03 19.96 4.23
C GLN A 99 18.75 20.01 2.88
N TYR A 100 18.08 19.50 1.84
CA TYR A 100 18.64 19.47 0.48
C TYR A 100 18.28 20.72 -0.35
N ARG A 101 17.49 21.63 0.22
CA ARG A 101 17.07 22.91 -0.41
C ARG A 101 16.35 22.70 -1.74
N PHE A 102 15.47 21.70 -1.81
CA PHE A 102 14.62 21.51 -2.97
C PHE A 102 13.57 22.61 -3.04
N SER A 103 13.54 23.34 -4.16
CA SER A 103 12.52 24.35 -4.40
C SER A 103 11.16 23.70 -4.69
N ARG A 104 10.09 24.49 -4.59
CA ARG A 104 8.74 23.99 -4.95
C ARG A 104 8.67 23.61 -6.42
N GLU A 105 9.30 24.40 -7.29
CA GLU A 105 9.35 24.18 -8.73
C GLU A 105 10.05 22.87 -9.09
N GLU A 106 11.13 22.54 -8.39
CA GLU A 106 11.86 21.28 -8.58
C GLU A 106 11.01 20.08 -8.15
N GLN A 107 10.30 20.20 -7.02
CA GLN A 107 9.42 19.14 -6.54
C GLN A 107 8.24 18.91 -7.51
N ASP A 108 7.63 19.98 -8.02
CA ASP A 108 6.54 19.90 -9.00
C ASP A 108 7.03 19.35 -10.34
N ALA A 109 8.21 19.75 -10.81
CA ALA A 109 8.83 19.22 -12.03
C ALA A 109 9.08 17.71 -11.92
N TYR A 110 9.59 17.24 -10.77
CA TYR A 110 9.79 15.82 -10.51
C TYR A 110 8.47 15.05 -10.54
N ALA A 111 7.42 15.58 -9.91
CA ALA A 111 6.09 14.96 -9.89
C ALA A 111 5.49 14.84 -11.30
N LEU A 112 5.60 15.89 -12.12
CA LEU A 112 5.15 15.89 -13.51
C LEU A 112 5.93 14.90 -14.36
N GLU A 113 7.25 14.84 -14.22
CA GLU A 113 8.08 13.88 -14.94
C GLU A 113 7.73 12.44 -14.56
N SER A 114 7.49 12.15 -13.27
CA SER A 114 7.03 10.85 -12.80
C SER A 114 5.69 10.44 -13.44
N LEU A 115 4.75 11.38 -13.53
CA LEU A 115 3.47 11.15 -14.21
C LEU A 115 3.65 10.88 -15.71
N HIS A 116 4.46 11.65 -16.40
CA HIS A 116 4.73 11.48 -17.83
C HIS A 116 5.35 10.10 -18.12
N ARG A 117 6.33 9.68 -17.31
CA ARG A 117 6.95 8.35 -17.44
C ARG A 117 5.94 7.22 -17.23
N ALA A 118 5.04 7.35 -16.26
CA ALA A 118 4.00 6.36 -16.05
C ALA A 118 3.01 6.28 -17.23
N GLN A 119 2.58 7.42 -17.75
CA GLN A 119 1.69 7.51 -18.92
C GLN A 119 2.35 6.92 -20.16
N GLN A 120 3.60 7.27 -20.41
CA GLN A 120 4.38 6.73 -21.51
C GLN A 120 4.53 5.22 -21.40
N ALA A 121 4.88 4.70 -20.23
CA ALA A 121 5.02 3.27 -20.00
C ALA A 121 3.72 2.48 -20.27
N ILE A 122 2.57 3.07 -19.91
CA ILE A 122 1.25 2.49 -20.22
C ILE A 122 1.00 2.51 -21.72
N THR A 123 1.23 3.65 -22.40
CA THR A 123 0.98 3.83 -23.84
C THR A 123 1.87 2.90 -24.67
N GLU A 124 3.13 2.75 -24.30
CA GLU A 124 4.10 1.87 -24.97
C GLU A 124 3.91 0.39 -24.62
N GLY A 125 2.97 0.05 -23.76
CA GLY A 125 2.69 -1.33 -23.35
C GLY A 125 3.82 -1.98 -22.56
N ARG A 126 4.70 -1.21 -21.90
CA ARG A 126 5.83 -1.74 -21.13
C ARG A 126 5.40 -2.68 -20.03
N PHE A 127 4.22 -2.47 -19.44
CA PHE A 127 3.66 -3.34 -18.41
C PHE A 127 3.02 -4.62 -18.98
N ALA A 128 2.60 -4.62 -20.24
CA ALA A 128 2.02 -5.81 -20.87
C ALA A 128 3.05 -6.95 -20.99
N SER A 129 4.33 -6.61 -21.23
CA SER A 129 5.40 -7.61 -21.31
C SER A 129 5.90 -8.08 -19.95
N ALA A 130 5.76 -7.28 -18.90
CA ALA A 130 6.12 -7.66 -17.55
C ALA A 130 5.18 -8.75 -17.00
N ALA A 131 3.89 -8.68 -17.36
CA ALA A 131 2.92 -9.71 -17.02
C ALA A 131 3.19 -11.06 -17.73
N SER A 132 3.89 -11.06 -18.88
CA SER A 132 4.16 -12.26 -19.68
C SER A 132 5.55 -12.84 -19.48
N ARG A 133 6.51 -12.09 -18.96
CA ARG A 133 7.93 -12.51 -18.89
C ARG A 133 8.35 -13.17 -17.57
N SER A 134 7.57 -13.06 -16.51
CA SER A 134 7.92 -13.71 -15.24
C SER A 134 7.64 -15.22 -15.23
N LEU A 135 7.14 -15.77 -16.33
CA LEU A 135 6.65 -17.14 -16.38
C LEU A 135 7.43 -17.99 -17.41
N ARG A 136 8.54 -18.57 -16.97
CA ARG A 136 8.98 -19.82 -17.57
C ARG A 136 8.24 -20.98 -16.88
N PRO A 137 7.64 -21.92 -17.65
CA PRO A 137 6.96 -23.07 -17.07
C PRO A 137 7.90 -23.88 -16.15
N PRO A 138 7.41 -24.46 -15.02
CA PRO A 138 6.04 -24.93 -14.87
C PRO A 138 5.11 -24.15 -13.91
N ALA A 139 5.43 -22.95 -13.49
CA ALA A 139 4.54 -22.21 -12.57
C ALA A 139 3.75 -21.10 -13.29
N LYS A 140 2.43 -21.09 -13.14
CA LYS A 140 1.54 -20.07 -13.73
C LYS A 140 1.25 -18.98 -12.69
N LEU A 141 1.90 -17.82 -12.82
CA LEU A 141 1.56 -16.62 -12.08
C LEU A 141 0.59 -15.78 -12.90
N THR A 142 -0.65 -15.65 -12.49
CA THR A 142 -1.63 -14.81 -13.16
C THR A 142 -1.74 -13.46 -12.47
N TRP A 143 -1.44 -12.39 -13.20
CA TRP A 143 -1.60 -11.01 -12.76
C TRP A 143 -2.97 -10.49 -13.20
N ALA A 144 -3.79 -10.10 -12.25
CA ALA A 144 -4.99 -9.35 -12.55
C ALA A 144 -4.79 -7.88 -12.15
N LEU A 145 -4.16 -7.10 -13.03
CA LEU A 145 -4.18 -5.64 -12.94
C LEU A 145 -5.53 -5.14 -13.44
N ARG A 146 -6.46 -4.92 -12.54
CA ARG A 146 -7.69 -4.21 -12.84
C ARG A 146 -7.43 -2.71 -12.68
N THR A 147 -6.92 -2.05 -13.71
CA THR A 147 -6.88 -0.61 -13.77
C THR A 147 -8.30 -0.09 -13.98
N ARG A 148 -8.95 0.38 -12.92
CA ARG A 148 -10.06 1.32 -13.10
C ARG A 148 -9.46 2.63 -13.61
N PRO A 149 -10.00 3.25 -14.67
CA PRO A 149 -9.59 4.59 -15.03
C PRO A 149 -9.89 5.51 -13.85
N LEU A 150 -8.85 6.10 -13.28
CA LEU A 150 -8.98 7.19 -12.31
C LEU A 150 -9.62 8.36 -13.06
N ARG A 151 -10.94 8.51 -12.93
CA ARG A 151 -11.59 9.78 -13.25
C ARG A 151 -11.22 10.75 -12.13
N CYS A 152 -10.11 11.45 -12.32
CA CYS A 152 -9.83 12.63 -11.54
C CYS A 152 -10.69 13.76 -12.12
N SER A 153 -11.89 13.96 -11.57
CA SER A 153 -12.64 15.19 -11.78
C SER A 153 -12.09 16.22 -10.79
N ILE A 154 -11.22 17.09 -11.28
CA ILE A 154 -10.85 18.32 -10.57
C ILE A 154 -12.04 19.25 -10.69
N SER A 155 -13.03 19.12 -9.85
CA SER A 155 -14.01 20.15 -9.57
C SER A 155 -14.60 19.91 -8.19
N THR A 156 -14.42 20.93 -7.35
CA THR A 156 -15.05 21.14 -6.04
C THR A 156 -14.51 20.30 -4.87
N CYS A 157 -13.42 20.78 -4.29
CA CYS A 157 -13.19 20.66 -2.85
C CYS A 157 -13.54 22.03 -2.24
N PRO A 158 -14.58 22.19 -1.43
CA PRO A 158 -14.76 23.41 -0.62
C PRO A 158 -13.76 23.35 0.54
N MET A 159 -13.14 24.49 0.80
CA MET A 159 -12.31 24.77 1.96
C MET A 159 -13.05 24.55 3.29
#